data_f58f94c0bc07ec9607ee83d04e77365d
#
_entry.id   f58f94c0bc07ec9607ee83d04e77365d
#
_cell.length_a   1.000
_cell.length_b   1.000
_cell.length_c   1.000
_cell.angle_alpha   90.00
_cell.angle_beta   90.00
_cell.angle_gamma   90.00
#
_symmetry.space_group_name_H-M   'P 1'
#
loop_
_entity.id
_entity.type
_entity.pdbx_description
1 polymer ?
#
loop_
_entity_poly.entity_id
_entity_poly.type
_entity_poly.pdbx_seq_one_letter_code
_entity_poly.pdbx_strand_id
1 'polypeptide(L)'
;MSSKRELVLKAFKGEAVDRVPVGFWHHFTTEEEWLKGFSNPEIIEKNLNGHKNFLHKVKPDFVKLMSDGYFAYPNPAIHKGLENISDLAGIEPLGADHPWITEQVELVKKIRAGFEEDIVAIYNIFAPVTYFKWLVGEVSGGDDLIANFIDQDAATLKKVLDTIGQDIASLSQRIIKEAGADGIYLSVQSIQDARVSQEIYKQVIAPSELHVLEAANEAGGVNILHICGYEGARNDIHLFTDYPAQVINWAVGPEGISLAEGREIFGGRTVLGGFENGKNGLLYTGDKAAIQAETKRIIAETGTTGLVIGADCTIPSDIDEERIEWVREAAAE
;
A
#
# COMPACT_ATOMS: atom_id res chain seq x y z
N MET A 1 14.91 -11.56 -23.70
CA MET A 1 13.88 -10.93 -22.86
C MET A 1 14.30 -11.11 -21.42
N SER A 2 14.22 -10.04 -20.64
CA SER A 2 14.48 -10.08 -19.19
C SER A 2 13.47 -10.99 -18.50
N SER A 3 13.85 -11.61 -17.35
CA SER A 3 12.86 -12.29 -16.50
C SER A 3 11.84 -11.25 -15.96
N LYS A 4 10.65 -11.69 -15.52
CA LYS A 4 9.67 -10.78 -14.90
C LYS A 4 10.28 -10.03 -13.72
N ARG A 5 11.05 -10.73 -12.88
CA ARG A 5 11.75 -10.13 -11.75
C ARG A 5 12.73 -9.03 -12.17
N GLU A 6 13.57 -9.32 -13.16
CA GLU A 6 14.53 -8.34 -13.69
C GLU A 6 13.82 -7.13 -14.30
N LEU A 7 12.78 -7.36 -15.10
CA LEU A 7 11.93 -6.33 -15.70
C LEU A 7 11.40 -5.36 -14.63
N VAL A 8 10.77 -5.91 -13.58
CA VAL A 8 10.14 -5.12 -12.52
C VAL A 8 11.17 -4.36 -11.68
N LEU A 9 12.27 -5.01 -11.29
CA LEU A 9 13.31 -4.36 -10.50
C LEU A 9 14.00 -3.22 -11.27
N LYS A 10 14.21 -3.37 -12.57
CA LYS A 10 14.70 -2.28 -13.43
C LYS A 10 13.70 -1.12 -13.48
N ALA A 11 12.42 -1.43 -13.73
CA ALA A 11 11.39 -0.39 -13.75
C ALA A 11 11.30 0.34 -12.42
N PHE A 12 11.34 -0.36 -11.28
CA PHE A 12 11.29 0.24 -9.94
C PHE A 12 12.48 1.17 -9.65
N LYS A 13 13.62 0.92 -10.29
CA LYS A 13 14.82 1.77 -10.19
C LYS A 13 14.86 2.88 -11.24
N GLY A 14 13.84 3.00 -12.07
CA GLY A 14 13.83 3.98 -13.15
C GLY A 14 14.83 3.68 -14.29
N GLU A 15 15.22 2.42 -14.44
CA GLU A 15 16.08 1.95 -15.53
C GLU A 15 15.27 1.62 -16.79
N ALA A 16 15.95 1.59 -17.95
CA ALA A 16 15.30 1.21 -19.21
C ALA A 16 14.85 -0.26 -19.18
N VAL A 17 13.68 -0.52 -19.73
CA VAL A 17 13.03 -1.84 -19.75
C VAL A 17 12.62 -2.25 -21.17
N ASP A 18 12.51 -3.57 -21.42
CA ASP A 18 12.08 -4.11 -22.71
C ASP A 18 10.59 -3.81 -23.01
N ARG A 19 9.78 -3.73 -21.97
CA ARG A 19 8.37 -3.29 -21.96
C ARG A 19 8.01 -2.71 -20.60
N VAL A 20 6.91 -1.97 -20.53
CA VAL A 20 6.41 -1.47 -19.24
C VAL A 20 5.78 -2.63 -18.46
N PRO A 21 6.19 -2.85 -17.18
CA PRO A 21 5.55 -3.87 -16.34
C PRO A 21 4.14 -3.45 -15.93
N VAL A 22 3.29 -4.47 -15.68
CA VAL A 22 1.88 -4.31 -15.32
C VAL A 22 1.60 -4.99 -13.98
N GLY A 23 0.93 -4.30 -13.07
CA GLY A 23 0.54 -4.84 -11.77
C GLY A 23 -0.80 -4.30 -11.28
N PHE A 24 -1.72 -5.23 -11.02
CA PHE A 24 -3.00 -4.98 -10.41
C PHE A 24 -3.19 -5.95 -9.25
N TRP A 25 -4.03 -5.62 -8.29
CA TRP A 25 -4.34 -6.43 -7.12
C TRP A 25 -5.74 -6.15 -6.60
N HIS A 26 -6.33 -7.12 -5.95
CA HIS A 26 -7.61 -7.01 -5.26
C HIS A 26 -7.57 -7.74 -3.91
N HIS A 27 -8.54 -7.47 -3.06
CA HIS A 27 -8.72 -8.20 -1.81
C HIS A 27 -9.20 -9.62 -2.07
N PHE A 28 -8.79 -10.55 -1.22
CA PHE A 28 -9.19 -11.96 -1.24
C PHE A 28 -10.25 -12.29 -0.18
N THR A 29 -10.52 -11.34 0.71
CA THR A 29 -11.52 -11.43 1.76
C THR A 29 -12.48 -10.25 1.67
N THR A 30 -13.60 -10.32 2.38
CA THR A 30 -14.56 -9.22 2.45
C THR A 30 -14.09 -8.13 3.39
N GLU A 31 -14.62 -6.93 3.24
CA GLU A 31 -14.31 -5.78 4.10
C GLU A 31 -14.57 -6.08 5.58
N GLU A 32 -15.63 -6.81 5.90
CA GLU A 32 -15.95 -7.25 7.27
C GLU A 32 -14.91 -8.20 7.86
N GLU A 33 -14.13 -8.88 7.01
CA GLU A 33 -13.10 -9.84 7.41
C GLU A 33 -11.72 -9.18 7.60
N TRP A 34 -11.45 -8.00 7.02
CA TRP A 34 -10.13 -7.38 7.04
C TRP A 34 -9.52 -7.19 8.43
N LEU A 35 -10.35 -6.88 9.41
CA LEU A 35 -9.95 -6.63 10.80
C LEU A 35 -9.97 -7.89 11.69
N LYS A 36 -10.42 -9.04 11.18
CA LYS A 36 -10.77 -10.20 12.02
C LYS A 36 -9.87 -11.44 11.83
N GLY A 37 -8.90 -11.37 10.93
CA GLY A 37 -8.07 -12.54 10.59
C GLY A 37 -7.20 -13.03 11.74
N PHE A 38 -6.67 -12.11 12.54
CA PHE A 38 -5.86 -12.47 13.71
C PHE A 38 -6.63 -13.29 14.75
N SER A 39 -7.95 -13.12 14.84
CA SER A 39 -8.83 -13.91 15.71
C SER A 39 -9.57 -15.04 14.98
N ASN A 40 -9.47 -15.13 13.66
CA ASN A 40 -10.15 -16.13 12.84
C ASN A 40 -9.23 -16.69 11.75
N PRO A 41 -8.58 -17.83 11.98
CA PRO A 41 -7.65 -18.44 11.02
C PRO A 41 -8.25 -18.77 9.64
N GLU A 42 -9.57 -18.99 9.53
CA GLU A 42 -10.21 -19.26 8.24
C GLU A 42 -10.08 -18.08 7.26
N ILE A 43 -10.05 -16.85 7.79
CA ILE A 43 -9.85 -15.65 6.98
C ILE A 43 -8.43 -15.65 6.37
N ILE A 44 -7.44 -16.07 7.16
CA ILE A 44 -6.05 -16.18 6.71
C ILE A 44 -5.89 -17.26 5.63
N GLU A 45 -6.61 -18.38 5.78
CA GLU A 45 -6.64 -19.42 4.74
C GLU A 45 -7.32 -18.93 3.45
N LYS A 46 -8.37 -18.12 3.53
CA LYS A 46 -8.97 -17.47 2.34
C LYS A 46 -7.95 -16.57 1.65
N ASN A 47 -7.24 -15.73 2.39
CA ASN A 47 -6.20 -14.87 1.86
C ASN A 47 -5.10 -15.69 1.15
N LEU A 48 -4.57 -16.73 1.80
CA LEU A 48 -3.55 -17.61 1.22
C LEU A 48 -4.03 -18.27 -0.08
N ASN A 49 -5.24 -18.82 -0.08
CA ASN A 49 -5.82 -19.48 -1.25
C ASN A 49 -6.14 -18.47 -2.38
N GLY A 50 -6.56 -17.26 -2.00
CA GLY A 50 -6.76 -16.16 -2.94
C GLY A 50 -5.48 -15.82 -3.70
N HIS A 51 -4.36 -15.66 -3.00
CA HIS A 51 -3.06 -15.42 -3.64
C HIS A 51 -2.67 -16.55 -4.60
N LYS A 52 -2.82 -17.82 -4.19
CA LYS A 52 -2.51 -18.96 -5.06
C LYS A 52 -3.32 -18.95 -6.36
N ASN A 53 -4.62 -18.70 -6.25
CA ASN A 53 -5.51 -18.65 -7.40
C ASN A 53 -5.17 -17.47 -8.32
N PHE A 54 -4.93 -16.28 -7.75
CA PHE A 54 -4.57 -15.10 -8.50
C PHE A 54 -3.25 -15.29 -9.27
N LEU A 55 -2.22 -15.78 -8.60
CA LEU A 55 -0.91 -16.03 -9.21
C LEU A 55 -1.01 -17.03 -10.37
N HIS A 56 -1.77 -18.11 -10.19
CA HIS A 56 -1.96 -19.13 -11.21
C HIS A 56 -2.73 -18.61 -12.44
N LYS A 57 -3.80 -17.84 -12.22
CA LYS A 57 -4.66 -17.32 -13.30
C LYS A 57 -4.06 -16.11 -14.00
N VAL A 58 -3.64 -15.11 -13.24
CA VAL A 58 -3.23 -13.80 -13.77
C VAL A 58 -1.78 -13.81 -14.24
N LYS A 59 -0.92 -14.62 -13.61
CA LYS A 59 0.54 -14.67 -13.87
C LYS A 59 1.15 -13.26 -13.92
N PRO A 60 0.99 -12.45 -12.87
CA PRO A 60 1.34 -11.02 -12.85
C PRO A 60 2.84 -10.82 -13.07
N ASP A 61 3.25 -9.60 -13.46
CA ASP A 61 4.67 -9.25 -13.53
C ASP A 61 5.29 -9.12 -12.14
N PHE A 62 4.53 -8.57 -11.18
CA PHE A 62 4.83 -8.58 -9.75
C PHE A 62 3.53 -8.72 -8.96
N VAL A 63 3.63 -9.05 -7.69
CA VAL A 63 2.47 -9.23 -6.83
C VAL A 63 2.54 -8.32 -5.60
N LYS A 64 1.42 -7.65 -5.30
CA LYS A 64 1.17 -7.09 -3.99
C LYS A 64 0.58 -8.18 -3.10
N LEU A 65 1.32 -8.55 -2.06
CA LEU A 65 0.87 -9.50 -1.07
C LEU A 65 -0.10 -8.80 -0.12
N MET A 66 -1.38 -9.17 -0.18
CA MET A 66 -2.44 -8.56 0.61
C MET A 66 -2.38 -9.03 2.06
N SER A 67 -2.45 -8.10 2.99
CA SER A 67 -2.47 -8.37 4.43
C SER A 67 -3.88 -8.52 5.00
N ASP A 68 -4.84 -8.92 4.17
CA ASP A 68 -6.23 -9.10 4.54
C ASP A 68 -6.35 -9.99 5.78
N GLY A 69 -7.10 -9.52 6.75
CA GLY A 69 -7.24 -10.16 8.05
C GLY A 69 -6.35 -9.58 9.15
N TYR A 70 -5.30 -8.85 8.80
CA TYR A 70 -4.36 -8.25 9.77
C TYR A 70 -4.46 -6.72 9.88
N PHE A 71 -5.57 -6.11 9.47
CA PHE A 71 -5.75 -4.66 9.53
C PHE A 71 -6.04 -4.14 10.96
N ALA A 72 -6.36 -5.01 11.90
CA ALA A 72 -6.43 -4.64 13.32
C ALA A 72 -5.06 -4.80 13.99
N TYR A 73 -4.48 -3.68 14.43
CA TYR A 73 -3.27 -3.69 15.26
C TYR A 73 -3.67 -3.98 16.72
N PRO A 74 -3.28 -5.12 17.32
CA PRO A 74 -3.89 -5.64 18.55
C PRO A 74 -3.27 -5.10 19.82
N ASN A 75 -3.00 -3.81 19.93
CA ASN A 75 -2.50 -3.22 21.17
C ASN A 75 -3.66 -3.04 22.16
N PRO A 76 -3.59 -3.67 23.35
CA PRO A 76 -4.70 -3.68 24.31
C PRO A 76 -5.01 -2.31 24.94
N ALA A 77 -4.09 -1.36 24.85
CA ALA A 77 -4.30 0.00 25.34
C ALA A 77 -5.20 0.83 24.41
N ILE A 78 -5.26 0.48 23.11
CA ILE A 78 -6.02 1.22 22.10
C ILE A 78 -7.38 0.57 21.91
N HIS A 79 -8.45 1.32 22.10
CA HIS A 79 -9.82 0.79 21.97
C HIS A 79 -10.77 1.79 21.33
N LYS A 80 -11.84 1.27 20.74
CA LYS A 80 -12.92 2.09 20.20
C LYS A 80 -13.55 2.95 21.29
N GLY A 81 -13.79 4.22 20.97
CA GLY A 81 -14.36 5.18 21.92
C GLY A 81 -13.35 5.79 22.89
N LEU A 82 -12.04 5.70 22.59
CA LEU A 82 -11.03 6.48 23.31
C LEU A 82 -11.36 7.98 23.22
N GLU A 83 -11.49 8.65 24.35
CA GLU A 83 -11.84 10.08 24.41
C GLU A 83 -10.63 10.97 24.70
N ASN A 84 -9.67 10.46 25.47
CA ASN A 84 -8.51 11.24 25.92
C ASN A 84 -7.20 10.57 25.48
N ILE A 85 -6.42 11.25 24.67
CA ILE A 85 -5.13 10.72 24.21
C ILE A 85 -4.13 10.51 25.37
N SER A 86 -4.23 11.28 26.43
CA SER A 86 -3.40 11.14 27.64
C SER A 86 -3.53 9.78 28.33
N ASP A 87 -4.62 9.04 28.10
CA ASP A 87 -4.80 7.68 28.62
C ASP A 87 -3.78 6.70 27.99
N LEU A 88 -3.22 7.06 26.83
CA LEU A 88 -2.19 6.31 26.14
C LEU A 88 -0.76 6.79 26.42
N ALA A 89 -0.54 7.70 27.37
CA ALA A 89 0.81 8.22 27.68
C ALA A 89 1.82 7.13 28.06
N GLY A 90 1.34 6.01 28.62
CA GLY A 90 2.11 4.82 28.99
C GLY A 90 2.11 3.69 27.96
N ILE A 91 1.71 3.94 26.70
CA ILE A 91 1.65 2.89 25.68
C ILE A 91 3.02 2.28 25.43
N GLU A 92 3.06 0.96 25.28
CA GLU A 92 4.25 0.18 24.96
C GLU A 92 4.02 -0.58 23.64
N PRO A 93 5.09 -0.86 22.85
CA PRO A 93 4.97 -1.65 21.64
C PRO A 93 4.58 -3.10 21.97
N LEU A 94 4.01 -3.79 20.97
CA LEU A 94 3.74 -5.24 21.06
C LEU A 94 5.04 -6.04 21.19
N GLY A 95 6.09 -5.58 20.51
CA GLY A 95 7.38 -6.25 20.41
C GLY A 95 7.48 -7.20 19.22
N ALA A 96 8.72 -7.42 18.75
CA ALA A 96 9.02 -8.13 17.52
C ALA A 96 8.54 -9.60 17.49
N ASP A 97 8.38 -10.23 18.65
CA ASP A 97 7.95 -11.62 18.76
C ASP A 97 6.43 -11.77 18.96
N HIS A 98 5.68 -10.68 18.95
CA HIS A 98 4.24 -10.74 19.10
C HIS A 98 3.60 -11.55 17.96
N PRO A 99 2.58 -12.40 18.23
CA PRO A 99 1.92 -13.24 17.22
C PRO A 99 1.40 -12.46 16.01
N TRP A 100 0.90 -11.23 16.18
CA TRP A 100 0.45 -10.39 15.07
C TRP A 100 1.57 -10.12 14.05
N ILE A 101 2.83 -10.02 14.48
CA ILE A 101 3.99 -9.86 13.60
C ILE A 101 4.41 -11.22 13.03
N THR A 102 4.60 -12.23 13.90
CA THR A 102 5.15 -13.52 13.50
C THR A 102 4.22 -14.29 12.55
N GLU A 103 2.91 -14.20 12.73
CA GLU A 103 1.92 -14.82 11.84
C GLU A 103 1.91 -14.19 10.44
N GLN A 104 2.08 -12.87 10.33
CA GLN A 104 2.22 -12.20 9.04
C GLN A 104 3.50 -12.61 8.31
N VAL A 105 4.61 -12.76 9.03
CA VAL A 105 5.85 -13.31 8.48
C VAL A 105 5.65 -14.72 7.94
N GLU A 106 4.97 -15.59 8.70
CA GLU A 106 4.66 -16.95 8.26
C GLU A 106 3.66 -16.99 7.09
N LEU A 107 2.68 -16.09 7.05
CA LEU A 107 1.77 -15.94 5.90
C LEU A 107 2.55 -15.64 4.62
N VAL A 108 3.46 -14.67 4.65
CA VAL A 108 4.27 -14.31 3.49
C VAL A 108 5.17 -15.47 3.06
N LYS A 109 5.80 -16.19 3.98
CA LYS A 109 6.58 -17.40 3.66
C LYS A 109 5.73 -18.44 2.93
N LYS A 110 4.51 -18.71 3.42
CA LYS A 110 3.59 -19.67 2.80
C LYS A 110 3.14 -19.23 1.40
N ILE A 111 2.85 -17.94 1.19
CA ILE A 111 2.49 -17.41 -0.11
C ILE A 111 3.68 -17.55 -1.08
N ARG A 112 4.87 -17.12 -0.65
CA ARG A 112 6.11 -17.19 -1.45
C ARG A 112 6.48 -18.63 -1.84
N ALA A 113 6.30 -19.58 -0.95
CA ALA A 113 6.54 -21.00 -1.23
C ALA A 113 5.63 -21.58 -2.33
N GLY A 114 4.50 -20.92 -2.61
CA GLY A 114 3.58 -21.29 -3.69
C GLY A 114 3.86 -20.61 -5.04
N PHE A 115 4.93 -19.83 -5.17
CA PHE A 115 5.26 -19.17 -6.44
C PHE A 115 5.79 -20.19 -7.46
N GLU A 116 5.22 -20.18 -8.65
CA GLU A 116 5.68 -20.99 -9.78
C GLU A 116 6.79 -20.27 -10.56
N GLU A 117 6.86 -18.94 -10.46
CA GLU A 117 7.85 -18.10 -11.13
C GLU A 117 8.53 -17.19 -10.12
N ASP A 118 9.77 -16.81 -10.38
CA ASP A 118 10.48 -15.80 -9.58
C ASP A 118 10.02 -14.40 -9.98
N ILE A 119 9.05 -13.87 -9.25
CA ILE A 119 8.50 -12.53 -9.42
C ILE A 119 8.72 -11.69 -8.17
N VAL A 120 8.72 -10.37 -8.34
CA VAL A 120 8.81 -9.41 -7.23
C VAL A 120 7.53 -9.47 -6.41
N ALA A 121 7.68 -9.50 -5.08
CA ALA A 121 6.57 -9.56 -4.12
C ALA A 121 6.68 -8.42 -3.10
N ILE A 122 5.67 -7.58 -3.02
CA ILE A 122 5.61 -6.38 -2.18
C ILE A 122 4.49 -6.54 -1.15
N TYR A 123 4.80 -6.47 0.15
CA TYR A 123 3.82 -6.70 1.21
C TYR A 123 3.03 -5.45 1.56
N ASN A 124 1.70 -5.58 1.66
CA ASN A 124 0.79 -4.49 2.02
C ASN A 124 0.88 -4.12 3.50
N ILE A 125 1.17 -2.85 3.77
CA ILE A 125 1.24 -2.28 5.12
C ILE A 125 0.55 -0.92 5.11
N PHE A 126 -0.13 -0.58 6.19
CA PHE A 126 -0.72 0.74 6.38
C PHE A 126 0.14 1.61 7.30
N ALA A 127 -0.03 2.92 7.18
CA ALA A 127 0.60 3.90 8.04
C ALA A 127 0.18 3.72 9.52
N PRO A 128 1.06 4.02 10.48
CA PRO A 128 0.73 3.95 11.91
C PRO A 128 -0.55 4.71 12.28
N VAL A 129 -0.76 5.90 11.72
CA VAL A 129 -1.96 6.69 11.95
C VAL A 129 -3.21 6.01 11.39
N THR A 130 -3.11 5.27 10.30
CA THR A 130 -4.24 4.54 9.69
C THR A 130 -4.68 3.39 10.61
N TYR A 131 -3.74 2.58 11.10
CA TYR A 131 -4.06 1.55 12.10
C TYR A 131 -4.68 2.15 13.36
N PHE A 132 -4.15 3.27 13.85
CA PHE A 132 -4.67 3.95 15.02
C PHE A 132 -6.12 4.43 14.80
N LYS A 133 -6.40 5.09 13.66
CA LYS A 133 -7.76 5.54 13.32
C LYS A 133 -8.78 4.41 13.34
N TRP A 134 -8.43 3.27 12.75
CA TRP A 134 -9.33 2.11 12.69
C TRP A 134 -9.65 1.51 14.06
N LEU A 135 -8.73 1.63 15.02
CA LEU A 135 -8.94 1.11 16.38
C LEU A 135 -9.77 2.04 17.25
N VAL A 136 -9.58 3.35 17.13
CA VAL A 136 -10.31 4.32 17.96
C VAL A 136 -11.67 4.72 17.36
N GLY A 137 -11.83 4.58 16.04
CA GLY A 137 -13.00 4.99 15.26
C GLY A 137 -13.57 3.89 14.39
N GLU A 138 -13.80 4.23 13.13
CA GLU A 138 -14.30 3.34 12.08
C GLU A 138 -13.25 3.25 10.96
N VAL A 139 -13.40 2.28 10.05
CA VAL A 139 -12.52 2.13 8.88
C VAL A 139 -12.61 3.35 7.97
N SER A 140 -13.81 3.92 7.85
CA SER A 140 -14.05 5.20 7.18
C SER A 140 -14.11 6.34 8.19
N GLY A 141 -13.47 7.48 7.88
CA GLY A 141 -13.47 8.66 8.76
C GLY A 141 -12.38 8.61 9.85
N GLY A 142 -12.63 9.26 10.97
CA GLY A 142 -11.70 9.32 12.10
C GLY A 142 -10.66 10.43 12.01
N ASP A 143 -10.65 11.23 10.95
CA ASP A 143 -9.69 12.33 10.79
C ASP A 143 -9.94 13.45 11.79
N ASP A 144 -11.21 13.71 12.14
CA ASP A 144 -11.60 14.62 13.21
C ASP A 144 -11.13 14.12 14.59
N LEU A 145 -11.12 12.81 14.84
CA LEU A 145 -10.56 12.23 16.06
C LEU A 145 -9.05 12.50 16.16
N ILE A 146 -8.32 12.32 15.07
CA ILE A 146 -6.88 12.62 15.04
C ILE A 146 -6.64 14.11 15.32
N ALA A 147 -7.39 15.00 14.68
CA ALA A 147 -7.30 16.43 14.94
C ALA A 147 -7.62 16.78 16.41
N ASN A 148 -8.65 16.16 16.99
CA ASN A 148 -8.99 16.33 18.40
C ASN A 148 -7.86 15.85 19.34
N PHE A 149 -7.22 14.72 19.04
CA PHE A 149 -6.09 14.22 19.83
C PHE A 149 -4.85 15.12 19.71
N ILE A 150 -4.62 15.71 18.54
CA ILE A 150 -3.57 16.72 18.37
C ILE A 150 -3.85 17.95 19.23
N ASP A 151 -5.09 18.45 19.22
CA ASP A 151 -5.50 19.60 20.04
C ASP A 151 -5.39 19.32 21.55
N GLN A 152 -5.63 18.07 21.97
CA GLN A 152 -5.50 17.67 23.38
C GLN A 152 -4.02 17.59 23.81
N ASP A 153 -3.22 16.79 23.12
CA ASP A 153 -1.80 16.56 23.39
C ASP A 153 -1.08 15.93 22.19
N ALA A 154 -0.56 16.77 21.31
CA ALA A 154 0.17 16.35 20.13
C ALA A 154 1.41 15.50 20.44
N ALA A 155 2.07 15.74 21.59
CA ALA A 155 3.26 14.99 21.99
C ALA A 155 2.91 13.55 22.37
N THR A 156 1.81 13.35 23.09
CA THR A 156 1.31 12.01 23.42
C THR A 156 0.84 11.29 22.17
N LEU A 157 0.09 11.93 21.24
CA LEU A 157 -0.30 11.29 19.98
C LEU A 157 0.93 10.87 19.16
N LYS A 158 1.93 11.76 19.04
CA LYS A 158 3.20 11.41 18.38
C LYS A 158 3.82 10.15 18.98
N LYS A 159 3.91 10.07 20.31
CA LYS A 159 4.44 8.90 21.01
C LYS A 159 3.64 7.64 20.69
N VAL A 160 2.32 7.71 20.63
CA VAL A 160 1.45 6.59 20.26
C VAL A 160 1.78 6.11 18.83
N LEU A 161 1.86 7.04 17.89
CA LEU A 161 2.18 6.72 16.49
C LEU A 161 3.60 6.15 16.33
N ASP A 162 4.57 6.71 17.05
CA ASP A 162 5.95 6.19 17.07
C ASP A 162 6.00 4.76 17.64
N THR A 163 5.20 4.46 18.66
CA THR A 163 5.10 3.11 19.27
C THR A 163 4.53 2.10 18.27
N ILE A 164 3.44 2.45 17.59
CA ILE A 164 2.88 1.63 16.51
C ILE A 164 3.89 1.48 15.36
N GLY A 165 4.57 2.57 15.01
CA GLY A 165 5.60 2.61 13.97
C GLY A 165 6.77 1.68 14.24
N GLN A 166 7.18 1.49 15.50
CA GLN A 166 8.23 0.54 15.89
C GLN A 166 7.85 -0.91 15.56
N ASP A 167 6.62 -1.32 15.87
CA ASP A 167 6.15 -2.67 15.56
C ASP A 167 6.01 -2.89 14.06
N ILE A 168 5.51 -1.89 13.32
CA ILE A 168 5.38 -1.97 11.86
C ILE A 168 6.77 -1.98 11.20
N ALA A 169 7.72 -1.22 11.71
CA ALA A 169 9.11 -1.24 11.24
C ALA A 169 9.74 -2.62 11.45
N SER A 170 9.52 -3.23 12.62
CA SER A 170 9.95 -4.59 12.92
C SER A 170 9.31 -5.62 11.98
N LEU A 171 7.99 -5.52 11.76
CA LEU A 171 7.26 -6.35 10.80
C LEU A 171 7.88 -6.20 9.39
N SER A 172 8.09 -4.96 8.93
CA SER A 172 8.63 -4.67 7.60
C SER A 172 10.02 -5.29 7.39
N GLN A 173 10.90 -5.14 8.36
CA GLN A 173 12.23 -5.75 8.31
C GLN A 173 12.17 -7.27 8.25
N ARG A 174 11.32 -7.89 9.06
CA ARG A 174 11.18 -9.35 9.11
C ARG A 174 10.54 -9.93 7.86
N ILE A 175 9.52 -9.26 7.30
CA ILE A 175 8.90 -9.63 6.02
C ILE A 175 9.95 -9.67 4.90
N ILE A 176 10.84 -8.68 4.85
CA ILE A 176 11.88 -8.60 3.82
C ILE A 176 13.00 -9.62 4.10
N LYS A 177 13.57 -9.63 5.30
CA LYS A 177 14.75 -10.44 5.61
C LYS A 177 14.47 -11.93 5.81
N GLU A 178 13.29 -12.27 6.36
CA GLU A 178 12.98 -13.64 6.77
C GLU A 178 11.94 -14.32 5.87
N ALA A 179 10.98 -13.56 5.31
CA ALA A 179 9.88 -14.13 4.54
C ALA A 179 10.06 -14.01 3.02
N GLY A 180 11.06 -13.27 2.56
CA GLY A 180 11.43 -13.16 1.15
C GLY A 180 10.54 -12.22 0.35
N ALA A 181 9.86 -11.27 0.97
CA ALA A 181 9.30 -10.13 0.26
C ALA A 181 10.42 -9.21 -0.23
N ASP A 182 10.21 -8.58 -1.37
CA ASP A 182 11.18 -7.67 -1.98
C ASP A 182 11.06 -6.24 -1.45
N GLY A 183 10.00 -5.95 -0.73
CA GLY A 183 9.72 -4.66 -0.13
C GLY A 183 8.33 -4.58 0.46
N ILE A 184 7.93 -3.36 0.85
CA ILE A 184 6.61 -3.05 1.37
C ILE A 184 5.85 -2.08 0.45
N TYR A 185 4.53 -2.16 0.49
CA TYR A 185 3.61 -1.18 -0.05
C TYR A 185 3.00 -0.44 1.13
N LEU A 186 3.58 0.73 1.46
CA LEU A 186 3.12 1.54 2.58
C LEU A 186 2.00 2.46 2.10
N SER A 187 0.80 2.26 2.64
CA SER A 187 -0.35 3.10 2.37
C SER A 187 -0.45 4.24 3.38
N VAL A 188 -0.36 5.47 2.88
CA VAL A 188 -0.49 6.72 3.64
C VAL A 188 -1.67 7.53 3.14
N GLN A 189 -2.15 8.46 3.94
CA GLN A 189 -3.21 9.40 3.57
C GLN A 189 -3.04 10.67 4.39
N SER A 190 -3.20 11.84 3.78
CA SER A 190 -3.27 13.10 4.55
C SER A 190 -4.54 13.12 5.40
N ILE A 191 -4.47 13.78 6.56
CA ILE A 191 -5.63 13.93 7.43
C ILE A 191 -6.59 14.96 6.84
N GLN A 192 -7.83 14.56 6.61
CA GLN A 192 -8.88 15.39 5.98
C GLN A 192 -9.57 16.31 7.01
N ASP A 193 -8.77 17.03 7.81
CA ASP A 193 -9.24 18.02 8.79
C ASP A 193 -8.37 19.29 8.70
N ALA A 194 -9.00 20.45 8.52
CA ALA A 194 -8.31 21.71 8.31
C ALA A 194 -7.43 22.16 9.49
N ARG A 195 -7.63 21.60 10.69
CA ARG A 195 -6.80 21.85 11.88
C ARG A 195 -5.41 21.22 11.75
N VAL A 196 -5.28 20.20 10.90
CA VAL A 196 -4.00 19.49 10.69
C VAL A 196 -3.26 20.10 9.51
N SER A 197 -2.46 21.15 9.79
CA SER A 197 -1.61 21.78 8.79
C SER A 197 -0.48 20.84 8.34
N GLN A 198 0.16 21.18 7.21
CA GLN A 198 1.36 20.46 6.73
C GLN A 198 2.45 20.40 7.80
N GLU A 199 2.64 21.50 8.57
CA GLU A 199 3.64 21.55 9.63
C GLU A 199 3.30 20.58 10.76
N ILE A 200 2.05 20.54 11.21
CA ILE A 200 1.57 19.60 12.23
C ILE A 200 1.72 18.16 11.73
N TYR A 201 1.32 17.87 10.50
CA TYR A 201 1.48 16.54 9.92
C TYR A 201 2.96 16.09 9.94
N LYS A 202 3.86 16.95 9.48
CA LYS A 202 5.31 16.67 9.45
C LYS A 202 5.92 16.50 10.84
N GLN A 203 5.39 17.17 11.86
CA GLN A 203 5.91 17.06 13.22
C GLN A 203 5.35 15.89 14.02
N VAL A 204 4.09 15.53 13.80
CA VAL A 204 3.36 14.58 14.65
C VAL A 204 3.15 13.22 13.98
N ILE A 205 2.80 13.19 12.70
CA ILE A 205 2.38 11.97 11.98
C ILE A 205 3.51 11.38 11.15
N ALA A 206 4.11 12.18 10.28
CA ALA A 206 5.14 11.75 9.35
C ALA A 206 6.34 11.01 9.99
N PRO A 207 6.84 11.36 11.19
CA PRO A 207 7.99 10.67 11.77
C PRO A 207 7.79 9.16 11.90
N SER A 208 6.61 8.70 12.30
CA SER A 208 6.31 7.28 12.42
C SER A 208 6.25 6.56 11.07
N GLU A 209 5.74 7.22 10.03
CA GLU A 209 5.67 6.71 8.66
C GLU A 209 7.05 6.62 8.01
N LEU A 210 7.87 7.66 8.19
CA LEU A 210 9.25 7.69 7.72
C LEU A 210 10.08 6.59 8.36
N HIS A 211 9.93 6.36 9.68
CA HIS A 211 10.60 5.29 10.40
C HIS A 211 10.31 3.90 9.79
N VAL A 212 9.06 3.64 9.39
CA VAL A 212 8.67 2.39 8.73
C VAL A 212 9.39 2.22 7.38
N LEU A 213 9.41 3.26 6.54
CA LEU A 213 10.08 3.22 5.24
C LEU A 213 11.60 3.10 5.36
N GLU A 214 12.20 3.83 6.30
CA GLU A 214 13.64 3.75 6.58
C GLU A 214 14.03 2.33 7.01
N ALA A 215 13.26 1.72 7.92
CA ALA A 215 13.49 0.34 8.37
C ALA A 215 13.36 -0.67 7.21
N ALA A 216 12.40 -0.48 6.32
CA ALA A 216 12.24 -1.31 5.13
C ALA A 216 13.41 -1.14 4.14
N ASN A 217 13.89 0.09 3.94
CA ASN A 217 15.07 0.38 3.11
C ASN A 217 16.34 -0.25 3.69
N GLU A 218 16.58 -0.13 5.01
CA GLU A 218 17.70 -0.76 5.72
C GLU A 218 17.67 -2.29 5.61
N ALA A 219 16.47 -2.87 5.51
CA ALA A 219 16.30 -4.29 5.26
C ALA A 219 16.62 -4.71 3.81
N GLY A 220 16.90 -3.76 2.92
CA GLY A 220 17.15 -3.98 1.49
C GLY A 220 15.91 -3.98 0.63
N GLY A 221 14.78 -3.47 1.14
CA GLY A 221 13.51 -3.42 0.42
C GLY A 221 13.50 -2.45 -0.76
N VAL A 222 12.74 -2.79 -1.80
CA VAL A 222 12.33 -1.89 -2.88
C VAL A 222 10.86 -1.54 -2.62
N ASN A 223 10.62 -0.33 -2.12
CA ASN A 223 9.37 0.01 -1.47
C ASN A 223 8.49 0.90 -2.34
N ILE A 224 7.17 0.68 -2.23
CA ILE A 224 6.13 1.50 -2.88
C ILE A 224 5.46 2.35 -1.80
N LEU A 225 5.38 3.65 -2.04
CA LEU A 225 4.51 4.56 -1.28
C LEU A 225 3.20 4.70 -2.01
N HIS A 226 2.10 4.37 -1.36
CA HIS A 226 0.76 4.59 -1.87
C HIS A 226 0.08 5.72 -1.11
N ILE A 227 -0.24 6.79 -1.83
CA ILE A 227 -1.02 7.91 -1.31
C ILE A 227 -2.48 7.61 -1.59
N CYS A 228 -3.20 7.13 -0.57
CA CYS A 228 -4.51 6.51 -0.74
C CYS A 228 -5.61 7.54 -0.95
N GLY A 229 -6.33 7.42 -2.06
CA GLY A 229 -7.54 8.18 -2.36
C GLY A 229 -8.83 7.47 -1.94
N TYR A 230 -8.79 6.66 -0.86
CA TYR A 230 -9.95 5.92 -0.38
C TYR A 230 -11.15 6.84 -0.14
N GLU A 231 -12.33 6.40 -0.58
CA GLU A 231 -13.58 7.18 -0.56
C GLU A 231 -13.50 8.53 -1.29
N GLY A 232 -12.58 8.68 -2.24
CA GLY A 232 -12.40 9.91 -3.00
C GLY A 232 -11.70 11.02 -2.24
N ALA A 233 -11.03 10.69 -1.13
CA ALA A 233 -10.22 11.64 -0.37
C ALA A 233 -9.15 12.25 -1.26
N ARG A 234 -9.09 13.59 -1.27
CA ARG A 234 -8.03 14.33 -1.95
C ARG A 234 -6.92 14.63 -0.96
N ASN A 235 -5.73 14.12 -1.26
CA ASN A 235 -4.57 14.31 -0.42
C ASN A 235 -3.81 15.60 -0.75
N ASP A 236 -3.02 16.07 0.20
CA ASP A 236 -1.92 16.98 -0.09
C ASP A 236 -0.68 16.16 -0.47
N ILE A 237 -0.54 15.89 -1.76
CA ILE A 237 0.52 15.04 -2.30
C ILE A 237 1.93 15.56 -1.97
N HIS A 238 2.08 16.88 -1.75
CA HIS A 238 3.36 17.50 -1.40
C HIS A 238 3.87 17.16 0.00
N LEU A 239 3.01 16.65 0.89
CA LEU A 239 3.43 16.11 2.18
C LEU A 239 4.41 14.94 2.05
N PHE A 240 4.34 14.21 0.93
CA PHE A 240 4.99 12.91 0.75
C PHE A 240 6.20 12.96 -0.19
N THR A 241 6.59 14.14 -0.68
CA THR A 241 7.70 14.28 -1.65
C THR A 241 9.04 13.81 -1.12
N ASP A 242 9.28 13.93 0.19
CA ASP A 242 10.52 13.55 0.85
C ASP A 242 10.53 12.11 1.39
N TYR A 243 9.43 11.35 1.21
CA TYR A 243 9.35 9.96 1.67
C TYR A 243 10.29 9.07 0.84
N PRO A 244 11.16 8.26 1.49
CA PRO A 244 12.23 7.53 0.81
C PRO A 244 11.76 6.21 0.16
N ALA A 245 10.66 6.25 -0.61
CA ALA A 245 10.19 5.12 -1.40
C ALA A 245 10.72 5.19 -2.84
N GLN A 246 10.93 4.05 -3.47
CA GLN A 246 11.44 3.94 -4.84
C GLN A 246 10.33 4.16 -5.88
N VAL A 247 9.12 3.75 -5.56
CA VAL A 247 7.94 3.82 -6.43
C VAL A 247 6.82 4.57 -5.73
N ILE A 248 6.12 5.43 -6.46
CA ILE A 248 5.00 6.21 -5.92
C ILE A 248 3.72 5.86 -6.68
N ASN A 249 2.64 5.65 -5.92
CA ASN A 249 1.29 5.36 -6.43
C ASN A 249 0.29 6.30 -5.76
N TRP A 250 -0.65 6.84 -6.52
CA TRP A 250 -1.72 7.70 -6.01
C TRP A 250 -2.97 7.59 -6.89
N ALA A 251 -4.09 8.15 -6.43
CA ALA A 251 -5.34 8.20 -7.17
C ALA A 251 -5.33 9.39 -8.16
N VAL A 252 -5.01 9.11 -9.43
CA VAL A 252 -4.86 10.12 -10.49
C VAL A 252 -6.09 11.02 -10.61
N GLY A 253 -7.27 10.44 -10.63
CA GLY A 253 -8.53 11.18 -10.77
C GLY A 253 -8.83 12.11 -9.58
N PRO A 254 -8.92 11.61 -8.34
CA PRO A 254 -9.17 12.43 -7.15
C PRO A 254 -8.12 13.52 -6.93
N GLU A 255 -6.84 13.23 -7.13
CA GLU A 255 -5.77 14.22 -6.97
C GLU A 255 -5.73 15.25 -8.12
N GLY A 256 -6.23 14.89 -9.31
CA GLY A 256 -6.14 15.71 -10.50
C GLY A 256 -4.71 15.91 -10.99
N ILE A 257 -3.84 14.92 -10.75
CA ILE A 257 -2.42 14.93 -11.10
C ILE A 257 -2.13 13.69 -11.93
N SER A 258 -1.73 13.87 -13.19
CA SER A 258 -1.35 12.78 -14.08
C SER A 258 -0.07 12.07 -13.61
N LEU A 259 0.20 10.87 -14.13
CA LEU A 259 1.44 10.15 -13.80
C LEU A 259 2.68 10.92 -14.22
N ALA A 260 2.62 11.61 -15.37
CA ALA A 260 3.73 12.44 -15.86
C ALA A 260 4.01 13.62 -14.92
N GLU A 261 2.97 14.38 -14.53
CA GLU A 261 3.08 15.50 -13.58
C GLU A 261 3.57 15.02 -12.21
N GLY A 262 2.99 13.95 -11.68
CA GLY A 262 3.39 13.40 -10.38
C GLY A 262 4.84 12.91 -10.39
N ARG A 263 5.31 12.34 -11.50
CA ARG A 263 6.72 11.96 -11.65
C ARG A 263 7.67 13.15 -11.50
N GLU A 264 7.30 14.32 -12.03
CA GLU A 264 8.08 15.54 -11.83
C GLU A 264 8.06 16.00 -10.37
N ILE A 265 6.86 16.00 -9.74
CA ILE A 265 6.68 16.35 -8.32
C ILE A 265 7.56 15.47 -7.42
N PHE A 266 7.63 14.17 -7.70
CA PHE A 266 8.44 13.21 -6.94
C PHE A 266 9.90 13.07 -7.43
N GLY A 267 10.42 14.06 -8.16
CA GLY A 267 11.84 14.14 -8.52
C GLY A 267 12.31 13.06 -9.49
N GLY A 268 11.44 12.61 -10.41
CA GLY A 268 11.74 11.61 -11.44
C GLY A 268 11.68 10.16 -10.98
N ARG A 269 11.21 9.90 -9.76
CA ARG A 269 11.00 8.53 -9.25
C ARG A 269 10.00 7.75 -10.10
N THR A 270 10.07 6.44 -10.04
CA THR A 270 9.14 5.56 -10.73
C THR A 270 7.71 5.77 -10.21
N VAL A 271 6.77 5.88 -11.13
CA VAL A 271 5.35 6.03 -10.85
C VAL A 271 4.58 4.76 -11.22
N LEU A 272 3.58 4.41 -10.41
CA LEU A 272 2.72 3.26 -10.62
C LEU A 272 1.27 3.73 -10.63
N GLY A 273 0.48 3.31 -11.61
CA GLY A 273 -0.94 3.65 -11.66
C GLY A 273 -1.46 3.81 -13.09
N GLY A 274 -2.43 4.70 -13.25
CA GLY A 274 -2.99 5.14 -14.52
C GLY A 274 -4.44 4.73 -14.76
N PHE A 275 -4.91 3.61 -14.17
CA PHE A 275 -6.30 3.21 -14.27
C PHE A 275 -7.08 3.55 -13.00
N GLU A 276 -8.27 4.12 -13.15
CA GLU A 276 -9.24 4.23 -12.05
C GLU A 276 -9.57 2.83 -11.51
N ASN A 277 -9.56 2.69 -10.20
CA ASN A 277 -9.71 1.40 -9.52
C ASN A 277 -11.17 0.99 -9.24
N GLY A 278 -12.16 1.86 -9.50
CA GLY A 278 -13.57 1.60 -9.19
C GLY A 278 -14.31 0.83 -10.28
N LYS A 279 -15.55 0.38 -9.94
CA LYS A 279 -16.43 -0.32 -10.89
C LYS A 279 -16.94 0.56 -12.03
N ASN A 280 -16.79 1.88 -11.93
CA ASN A 280 -17.12 2.82 -13.00
C ASN A 280 -15.91 3.10 -13.91
N GLY A 281 -14.72 2.69 -13.51
CA GLY A 281 -13.50 2.90 -14.26
C GLY A 281 -13.43 2.09 -15.55
N LEU A 282 -12.61 2.58 -16.49
CA LEU A 282 -12.44 1.97 -17.81
C LEU A 282 -11.93 0.53 -17.72
N LEU A 283 -11.06 0.22 -16.75
CA LEU A 283 -10.57 -1.14 -16.57
C LEU A 283 -11.70 -2.13 -16.29
N TYR A 284 -12.74 -1.72 -15.56
CA TYR A 284 -13.88 -2.57 -15.19
C TYR A 284 -14.95 -2.60 -16.29
N THR A 285 -15.26 -1.46 -16.93
CA THR A 285 -16.39 -1.30 -17.85
C THR A 285 -16.03 -1.37 -19.32
N GLY A 286 -14.77 -1.06 -19.70
CA GLY A 286 -14.32 -0.95 -21.08
C GLY A 286 -14.24 -2.29 -21.81
N ASP A 287 -14.26 -2.25 -23.12
CA ASP A 287 -13.89 -3.39 -23.96
C ASP A 287 -12.35 -3.46 -24.14
N LYS A 288 -11.88 -4.56 -24.75
CA LYS A 288 -10.45 -4.80 -25.01
C LYS A 288 -9.79 -3.63 -25.76
N ALA A 289 -10.45 -3.12 -26.81
CA ALA A 289 -9.90 -2.06 -27.63
C ALA A 289 -9.73 -0.76 -26.85
N ALA A 290 -10.70 -0.40 -26.02
CA ALA A 290 -10.66 0.80 -25.17
C ALA A 290 -9.57 0.69 -24.09
N ILE A 291 -9.47 -0.46 -23.42
CA ILE A 291 -8.43 -0.72 -22.40
C ILE A 291 -7.03 -0.67 -23.02
N GLN A 292 -6.84 -1.28 -24.18
CA GLN A 292 -5.55 -1.23 -24.89
C GLN A 292 -5.19 0.17 -25.38
N ALA A 293 -6.16 0.94 -25.87
CA ALA A 293 -5.95 2.31 -26.28
C ALA A 293 -5.52 3.21 -25.09
N GLU A 294 -6.17 3.04 -23.95
CA GLU A 294 -5.80 3.76 -22.71
C GLU A 294 -4.42 3.38 -22.22
N THR A 295 -4.06 2.10 -22.24
CA THR A 295 -2.72 1.63 -21.91
C THR A 295 -1.64 2.33 -22.74
N LYS A 296 -1.85 2.38 -24.07
CA LYS A 296 -0.93 3.07 -25.00
C LYS A 296 -0.88 4.57 -24.76
N ARG A 297 -2.02 5.19 -24.43
CA ARG A 297 -2.08 6.62 -24.08
C ARG A 297 -1.24 6.92 -22.83
N ILE A 298 -1.39 6.12 -21.76
CA ILE A 298 -0.62 6.27 -20.52
C ILE A 298 0.88 6.18 -20.81
N ILE A 299 1.30 5.18 -21.60
CA ILE A 299 2.71 5.01 -21.97
C ILE A 299 3.22 6.17 -22.83
N ALA A 300 2.43 6.64 -23.79
CA ALA A 300 2.81 7.76 -24.65
C ALA A 300 2.99 9.08 -23.87
N GLU A 301 2.16 9.31 -22.85
CA GLU A 301 2.20 10.50 -22.00
C GLU A 301 3.35 10.45 -20.98
N THR A 302 3.56 9.29 -20.32
CA THR A 302 4.49 9.15 -19.20
C THR A 302 5.88 8.68 -19.64
N GLY A 303 5.98 7.99 -20.78
CA GLY A 303 7.19 7.33 -21.25
C GLY A 303 7.30 5.88 -20.75
N THR A 304 8.30 5.15 -21.25
CA THR A 304 8.52 3.74 -20.92
C THR A 304 9.44 3.51 -19.71
N THR A 305 10.22 4.52 -19.32
CA THR A 305 11.19 4.45 -18.24
C THR A 305 10.61 5.01 -16.95
N GLY A 306 10.72 4.29 -15.83
CA GLY A 306 10.18 4.73 -14.54
C GLY A 306 8.64 4.77 -14.53
N LEU A 307 8.00 3.86 -15.25
CA LEU A 307 6.56 3.64 -15.27
C LEU A 307 6.24 2.18 -14.98
N VAL A 308 5.22 1.97 -14.17
CA VAL A 308 4.53 0.69 -13.98
C VAL A 308 3.04 0.95 -14.17
N ILE A 309 2.39 0.21 -15.07
CA ILE A 309 0.94 0.36 -15.24
C ILE A 309 0.21 -0.42 -14.19
N GLY A 310 -0.73 0.23 -13.54
CA GLY A 310 -1.59 -0.32 -12.51
C GLY A 310 -2.84 0.54 -12.32
N ALA A 311 -3.49 0.36 -11.17
CA ALA A 311 -4.64 1.17 -10.79
C ALA A 311 -4.29 2.18 -9.69
N ASP A 312 -5.17 3.15 -9.51
CA ASP A 312 -5.10 4.16 -8.46
C ASP A 312 -5.04 3.55 -7.05
N CYS A 313 -5.71 2.41 -6.87
CA CYS A 313 -5.74 1.62 -5.63
C CYS A 313 -6.10 0.16 -5.96
N THR A 314 -6.58 -0.59 -4.97
CA THR A 314 -7.11 -1.95 -5.10
C THR A 314 -8.31 -1.99 -6.03
N ILE A 315 -8.31 -2.87 -7.03
CA ILE A 315 -9.41 -3.05 -7.97
C ILE A 315 -10.50 -3.96 -7.40
N PRO A 316 -11.74 -3.96 -7.95
CA PRO A 316 -12.80 -4.85 -7.49
C PRO A 316 -12.43 -6.32 -7.60
N SER A 317 -12.74 -7.12 -6.57
CA SER A 317 -12.41 -8.54 -6.54
C SER A 317 -13.25 -9.41 -7.50
N ASP A 318 -14.33 -8.85 -8.05
CA ASP A 318 -15.21 -9.48 -9.04
C ASP A 318 -14.90 -9.07 -10.49
N ILE A 319 -13.76 -8.40 -10.71
CA ILE A 319 -13.31 -8.03 -12.05
C ILE A 319 -12.98 -9.29 -12.87
N ASP A 320 -13.27 -9.24 -14.17
CA ASP A 320 -12.74 -10.23 -15.09
C ASP A 320 -11.22 -10.05 -15.25
N GLU A 321 -10.47 -10.99 -14.71
CA GLU A 321 -9.00 -10.94 -14.66
C GLU A 321 -8.35 -10.95 -16.06
N GLU A 322 -9.07 -11.38 -17.13
CA GLU A 322 -8.60 -11.29 -18.52
C GLU A 322 -8.29 -9.84 -18.93
N ARG A 323 -8.94 -8.87 -18.31
CA ARG A 323 -8.71 -7.44 -18.56
C ARG A 323 -7.30 -7.00 -18.20
N ILE A 324 -6.69 -7.63 -17.21
CA ILE A 324 -5.28 -7.40 -16.84
C ILE A 324 -4.35 -7.88 -17.97
N GLU A 325 -4.70 -8.99 -18.62
CA GLU A 325 -3.95 -9.49 -19.78
C GLU A 325 -4.05 -8.51 -20.96
N TRP A 326 -5.23 -7.92 -21.22
CA TRP A 326 -5.38 -6.91 -22.28
C TRP A 326 -4.47 -5.69 -22.06
N VAL A 327 -4.28 -5.26 -20.81
CA VAL A 327 -3.32 -4.21 -20.48
C VAL A 327 -1.89 -4.66 -20.76
N ARG A 328 -1.54 -5.89 -20.37
CA ARG A 328 -0.19 -6.45 -20.56
C ARG A 328 0.17 -6.63 -22.03
N GLU A 329 -0.76 -7.10 -22.85
CA GLU A 329 -0.60 -7.20 -24.31
C GLU A 329 -0.24 -5.83 -24.91
N ALA A 330 -1.01 -4.79 -24.56
CA ALA A 330 -0.79 -3.44 -25.07
C ALA A 330 0.51 -2.80 -24.55
N ALA A 331 0.91 -3.13 -23.34
CA ALA A 331 2.18 -2.63 -22.76
C ALA A 331 3.42 -3.32 -23.36
N ALA A 332 3.27 -4.40 -24.11
CA ALA A 332 4.34 -5.13 -24.78
C ALA A 332 4.56 -4.71 -26.25
N GLU A 333 3.65 -3.91 -26.83
CA GLU A 333 3.75 -3.40 -28.20
C GLU A 333 4.63 -2.13 -28.27
#